data_64ae4bc9f3a7f3e033d8319784231daf
#
_entry.id   64ae4bc9f3a7f3e033d8319784231daf
#
_cell.length_a   1.000
_cell.length_b   1.000
_cell.length_c   1.000
_cell.angle_alpha   90.00
_cell.angle_beta   90.00
_cell.angle_gamma   90.00
#
_symmetry.space_group_name_H-M   'P 1'
#
loop_
_entity.id
_entity.type
_entity.pdbx_description
1 polymer ?
#
loop_
_entity_poly.entity_id
_entity_poly.type
_entity_poly.pdbx_seq_one_letter_code
_entity_poly.pdbx_strand_id
1 'polypeptide(L)'
;GREAAYRRMRGEVPFTFGEAALVAARLSFSLDRIMGTDDPDCVLFRLDFSDGQTLLEDYPGKVESWIGKMEEIASDEQSEFSLAGSSLPAALYLGYERLVRFRFFKCFFQHGMLDGANNRFDDMQLPPHVFDLSRRLRQAVRQIDTTYYVLDHSCFKHWVNAIRSFRAMRLISEGCVRELREELLRMLDELEEIALTGRFPDGRRVFLYISDVDLEGTYSYFVSQAVQSSGMAVFSVNSLRTSDPDMFARIKQWVLAMRRLSTLVSRSGELQRLRFFKEQRAVVSELDAE
;
A
#
# COMPACT_ATOMS: atom_id res chain seq x y z
N GLY A 1 -25.82 34.99 -0.11
CA GLY A 1 -27.17 34.43 0.15
C GLY A 1 -27.59 33.52 -1.00
N ARG A 2 -28.67 32.77 -0.85
CA ARG A 2 -29.20 31.79 -1.84
C ARG A 2 -29.36 32.38 -3.25
N GLU A 3 -29.95 33.58 -3.35
CA GLU A 3 -30.14 34.29 -4.61
C GLU A 3 -28.85 34.57 -5.36
N ALA A 4 -27.84 35.01 -4.64
CA ALA A 4 -26.52 35.28 -5.22
C ALA A 4 -25.85 33.99 -5.76
N ALA A 5 -26.06 32.84 -5.09
CA ALA A 5 -25.57 31.55 -5.56
C ALA A 5 -26.30 31.11 -6.84
N TYR A 6 -27.63 31.25 -6.89
CA TYR A 6 -28.43 30.91 -8.09
C TYR A 6 -28.06 31.78 -9.30
N ARG A 7 -27.79 33.07 -9.12
CA ARG A 7 -27.36 33.96 -10.21
C ARG A 7 -25.96 33.54 -10.75
N ARG A 8 -25.07 33.11 -9.88
CA ARG A 8 -23.74 32.55 -10.30
C ARG A 8 -23.90 31.24 -11.06
N MET A 9 -24.72 30.33 -10.55
CA MET A 9 -24.97 29.05 -11.22
C MET A 9 -25.64 29.20 -12.61
N ARG A 10 -26.40 30.26 -12.83
CA ARG A 10 -26.98 30.60 -14.15
C ARG A 10 -26.02 31.38 -15.06
N GLY A 11 -24.79 31.68 -14.57
CA GLY A 11 -23.85 32.49 -15.34
C GLY A 11 -24.14 33.97 -15.45
N GLU A 12 -25.13 34.47 -14.69
CA GLU A 12 -25.51 35.91 -14.68
C GLU A 12 -24.48 36.79 -13.95
N VAL A 13 -23.73 36.18 -13.03
CA VAL A 13 -22.67 36.84 -12.27
C VAL A 13 -21.50 35.87 -12.20
N PRO A 14 -20.28 36.28 -12.58
CA PRO A 14 -19.10 35.40 -12.48
C PRO A 14 -18.75 35.10 -11.03
N PHE A 15 -18.20 33.92 -10.78
CA PHE A 15 -17.57 33.61 -9.51
C PHE A 15 -16.29 34.45 -9.36
N THR A 16 -16.07 35.00 -8.18
CA THR A 16 -14.72 35.49 -7.85
C THR A 16 -13.76 34.31 -7.70
N PHE A 17 -12.45 34.55 -7.87
CA PHE A 17 -11.46 33.49 -7.71
C PHE A 17 -11.55 32.82 -6.33
N GLY A 18 -11.77 33.60 -5.26
CA GLY A 18 -11.91 33.06 -3.90
C GLY A 18 -13.16 32.15 -3.74
N GLU A 19 -14.28 32.53 -4.36
CA GLU A 19 -15.50 31.72 -4.35
C GLU A 19 -15.30 30.43 -5.15
N ALA A 20 -14.69 30.51 -6.33
CA ALA A 20 -14.37 29.35 -7.16
C ALA A 20 -13.41 28.38 -6.43
N ALA A 21 -12.36 28.92 -5.78
CA ALA A 21 -11.44 28.13 -4.98
C ALA A 21 -12.12 27.42 -3.81
N LEU A 22 -13.06 28.10 -3.12
CA LEU A 22 -13.84 27.51 -2.03
C LEU A 22 -14.76 26.38 -2.51
N VAL A 23 -15.41 26.57 -3.66
CA VAL A 23 -16.27 25.54 -4.28
C VAL A 23 -15.42 24.36 -4.72
N ALA A 24 -14.28 24.61 -5.39
CA ALA A 24 -13.36 23.57 -5.81
C ALA A 24 -12.84 22.73 -4.63
N ALA A 25 -12.45 23.37 -3.53
CA ALA A 25 -11.99 22.72 -2.31
C ALA A 25 -13.11 21.86 -1.67
N ARG A 26 -14.36 22.37 -1.65
CA ARG A 26 -15.50 21.65 -1.06
C ARG A 26 -15.97 20.46 -1.90
N LEU A 27 -15.90 20.58 -3.21
CA LEU A 27 -16.33 19.54 -4.16
C LEU A 27 -15.15 18.68 -4.66
N SER A 28 -13.94 18.93 -4.16
CA SER A 28 -12.72 18.15 -4.47
C SER A 28 -12.40 18.04 -5.96
N PHE A 29 -12.60 19.14 -6.73
CA PHE A 29 -12.17 19.20 -8.13
C PHE A 29 -11.07 20.25 -8.34
N SER A 30 -10.25 20.09 -9.41
CA SER A 30 -9.22 21.07 -9.79
C SER A 30 -9.81 22.20 -10.64
N LEU A 31 -9.47 23.44 -10.30
CA LEU A 31 -9.80 24.60 -11.13
C LEU A 31 -9.03 24.60 -12.45
N ASP A 32 -7.78 24.12 -12.46
CA ASP A 32 -6.94 24.05 -13.65
C ASP A 32 -7.60 23.15 -14.71
N ARG A 33 -8.20 22.04 -14.26
CA ARG A 33 -8.95 21.13 -15.14
C ARG A 33 -10.18 21.79 -15.79
N ILE A 34 -10.88 22.67 -15.06
CA ILE A 34 -12.02 23.42 -15.61
C ILE A 34 -11.57 24.50 -16.59
N MET A 35 -10.43 25.12 -16.31
CA MET A 35 -9.90 26.19 -17.16
C MET A 35 -9.29 25.68 -18.48
N GLY A 36 -9.20 24.35 -18.65
CA GLY A 36 -8.56 23.76 -19.83
C GLY A 36 -7.06 24.09 -19.94
N THR A 37 -6.45 24.50 -18.82
CA THR A 37 -5.01 24.72 -18.72
C THR A 37 -4.28 23.44 -18.31
N ASP A 38 -5.04 22.35 -18.08
CA ASP A 38 -4.46 21.04 -17.84
C ASP A 38 -3.73 20.60 -19.11
N ASP A 39 -2.44 20.48 -18.99
CA ASP A 39 -1.66 19.70 -19.95
C ASP A 39 -2.26 18.29 -19.95
N PRO A 40 -2.75 17.78 -21.11
CA PRO A 40 -3.35 16.44 -21.17
C PRO A 40 -2.38 15.33 -20.71
N ASP A 41 -1.10 15.64 -20.64
CA ASP A 41 -0.06 14.74 -20.16
C ASP A 41 0.24 14.91 -18.65
N CYS A 42 -0.44 15.85 -17.97
CA CYS A 42 -0.28 16.09 -16.53
C CYS A 42 -1.43 15.53 -15.70
N VAL A 43 -1.12 14.82 -14.64
CA VAL A 43 -2.07 14.27 -13.68
C VAL A 43 -1.69 14.65 -12.25
N LEU A 44 -2.66 15.12 -11.48
CA LEU A 44 -2.46 15.43 -10.07
C LEU A 44 -2.46 14.16 -9.24
N PHE A 45 -1.37 13.93 -8.51
CA PHE A 45 -1.26 12.89 -7.50
C PHE A 45 -1.24 13.51 -6.10
N ARG A 46 -1.88 12.81 -5.17
CA ARG A 46 -1.77 13.10 -3.74
C ARG A 46 -0.71 12.21 -3.12
N LEU A 47 0.22 12.79 -2.38
CA LEU A 47 1.15 12.06 -1.54
C LEU A 47 0.49 11.76 -0.19
N ASP A 48 0.58 10.51 0.29
CA ASP A 48 -0.07 10.12 1.55
C ASP A 48 0.60 10.80 2.76
N PHE A 49 1.93 10.82 2.82
CA PHE A 49 2.70 11.49 3.87
C PHE A 49 3.60 12.56 3.27
N SER A 50 3.49 13.78 3.77
CA SER A 50 4.16 14.95 3.17
C SER A 50 5.65 15.00 3.48
N ASP A 51 6.06 14.54 4.67
CA ASP A 51 7.43 14.62 5.15
C ASP A 51 7.79 13.41 6.01
N GLY A 52 9.01 12.92 5.88
CA GLY A 52 9.54 11.87 6.73
C GLY A 52 9.69 12.31 8.19
N GLN A 53 9.99 13.61 8.45
CA GLN A 53 10.19 14.13 9.80
C GLN A 53 8.89 14.15 10.62
N THR A 54 7.76 14.43 9.99
CA THR A 54 6.44 14.46 10.66
C THR A 54 5.71 13.11 10.58
N LEU A 55 6.36 12.08 10.01
CA LEU A 55 5.70 10.80 9.73
C LEU A 55 4.97 10.22 10.95
N LEU A 56 5.60 10.18 12.13
CA LEU A 56 4.97 9.62 13.34
C LEU A 56 3.85 10.51 13.89
N GLU A 57 3.96 11.82 13.72
CA GLU A 57 2.94 12.79 14.15
C GLU A 57 1.70 12.72 13.23
N ASP A 58 1.93 12.64 11.92
CA ASP A 58 0.89 12.59 10.91
C ASP A 58 0.23 11.20 10.79
N TYR A 59 0.95 10.15 11.19
CA TYR A 59 0.53 8.76 11.01
C TYR A 59 -0.87 8.46 11.54
N PRO A 60 -1.24 8.85 12.77
CA PRO A 60 -2.58 8.55 13.29
C PRO A 60 -3.69 9.12 12.42
N GLY A 61 -3.65 10.40 12.11
CA GLY A 61 -4.68 11.07 11.31
C GLY A 61 -4.79 10.52 9.89
N LYS A 62 -3.64 10.23 9.26
CA LYS A 62 -3.60 9.66 7.92
C LYS A 62 -4.13 8.24 7.88
N VAL A 63 -3.72 7.39 8.81
CA VAL A 63 -4.14 5.99 8.85
C VAL A 63 -5.63 5.88 9.24
N GLU A 64 -6.13 6.69 10.17
CA GLU A 64 -7.57 6.76 10.48
C GLU A 64 -8.38 7.15 9.22
N SER A 65 -7.93 8.16 8.48
CA SER A 65 -8.56 8.53 7.21
C SER A 65 -8.56 7.39 6.19
N TRP A 66 -7.46 6.60 6.16
CA TRP A 66 -7.37 5.43 5.29
C TRP A 66 -8.32 4.31 5.73
N ILE A 67 -8.39 4.02 7.03
CA ILE A 67 -9.32 3.04 7.60
C ILE A 67 -10.75 3.39 7.19
N GLY A 68 -11.19 4.65 7.40
CA GLY A 68 -12.53 5.08 7.02
C GLY A 68 -12.82 4.90 5.52
N LYS A 69 -11.83 5.17 4.65
CA LYS A 69 -11.99 4.93 3.19
C LYS A 69 -12.07 3.45 2.84
N MET A 70 -11.29 2.59 3.50
CA MET A 70 -11.37 1.15 3.25
C MET A 70 -12.70 0.58 3.73
N GLU A 71 -13.21 1.05 4.85
CA GLU A 71 -14.53 0.69 5.36
C GLU A 71 -15.66 1.13 4.42
N GLU A 72 -15.57 2.35 3.87
CA GLU A 72 -16.49 2.85 2.83
C GLU A 72 -16.46 1.95 1.58
N ILE A 73 -15.27 1.65 1.06
CA ILE A 73 -15.10 0.76 -0.10
C ILE A 73 -15.64 -0.64 0.21
N ALA A 74 -15.33 -1.19 1.38
CA ALA A 74 -15.73 -2.53 1.78
C ALA A 74 -17.25 -2.68 2.04
N SER A 75 -17.98 -1.57 2.20
CA SER A 75 -19.44 -1.58 2.31
C SER A 75 -20.15 -1.98 1.01
N ASP A 76 -19.45 -1.93 -0.12
CA ASP A 76 -19.93 -2.40 -1.43
C ASP A 76 -19.57 -3.88 -1.61
N GLU A 77 -20.60 -4.71 -1.80
CA GLU A 77 -20.43 -6.16 -2.03
C GLU A 77 -19.75 -6.51 -3.38
N GLN A 78 -19.52 -5.53 -4.23
CA GLN A 78 -18.77 -5.65 -5.49
C GLN A 78 -17.43 -4.91 -5.46
N SER A 79 -16.99 -4.51 -4.27
CA SER A 79 -15.72 -3.82 -4.13
C SER A 79 -14.52 -4.68 -4.52
N GLU A 80 -13.55 -4.05 -5.16
CA GLU A 80 -12.33 -4.72 -5.61
C GLU A 80 -11.09 -3.92 -5.19
N PHE A 81 -10.10 -4.62 -4.70
CA PHE A 81 -8.73 -4.15 -4.54
C PHE A 81 -7.80 -5.00 -5.40
N SER A 82 -6.94 -4.37 -6.16
CA SER A 82 -5.92 -5.07 -6.93
C SER A 82 -4.56 -4.40 -6.78
N LEU A 83 -3.52 -5.22 -6.59
CA LEU A 83 -2.15 -4.78 -6.49
C LEU A 83 -1.26 -5.68 -7.33
N ALA A 84 -0.39 -5.08 -8.14
CA ALA A 84 0.69 -5.77 -8.84
C ALA A 84 2.02 -5.10 -8.53
N GLY A 85 3.00 -5.88 -8.05
CA GLY A 85 4.28 -5.26 -7.72
C GLY A 85 5.30 -6.13 -7.02
N SER A 86 6.48 -5.53 -6.88
CA SER A 86 7.67 -6.11 -6.24
C SER A 86 7.63 -6.01 -4.71
N SER A 87 6.74 -5.18 -4.14
CA SER A 87 6.62 -5.01 -2.69
C SER A 87 5.54 -5.92 -2.12
N LEU A 88 5.77 -6.47 -0.93
CA LEU A 88 4.73 -7.17 -0.18
C LEU A 88 3.57 -6.23 0.16
N PRO A 89 2.32 -6.64 -0.11
CA PRO A 89 1.13 -5.86 0.24
C PRO A 89 1.06 -5.55 1.74
N ALA A 90 0.69 -4.33 2.08
CA ALA A 90 0.57 -3.89 3.47
C ALA A 90 -0.36 -4.79 4.29
N ALA A 91 -1.48 -5.24 3.71
CA ALA A 91 -2.43 -6.14 4.36
C ALA A 91 -1.84 -7.50 4.77
N LEU A 92 -0.65 -7.88 4.30
CA LEU A 92 0.05 -9.09 4.73
C LEU A 92 0.88 -8.83 5.99
N TYR A 93 1.72 -7.79 6.01
CA TYR A 93 2.70 -7.58 7.10
C TYR A 93 2.22 -6.65 8.24
N LEU A 94 1.19 -5.83 8.07
CA LEU A 94 0.72 -4.88 9.10
C LEU A 94 0.21 -5.53 10.40
N GLY A 95 0.02 -6.84 10.42
CA GLY A 95 -0.31 -7.60 11.63
C GLY A 95 0.90 -8.07 12.45
N TYR A 96 2.11 -7.84 11.96
CA TYR A 96 3.36 -8.32 12.54
C TYR A 96 4.18 -7.15 13.06
N GLU A 97 4.27 -6.99 14.37
CA GLU A 97 4.79 -5.76 14.99
C GLU A 97 6.26 -5.50 14.65
N ARG A 98 7.09 -6.54 14.57
CA ARG A 98 8.50 -6.38 14.21
C ARG A 98 8.67 -5.99 12.74
N LEU A 99 7.84 -6.55 11.85
CA LEU A 99 7.85 -6.17 10.43
C LEU A 99 7.36 -4.72 10.25
N VAL A 100 6.35 -4.28 11.00
CA VAL A 100 5.92 -2.87 11.02
C VAL A 100 7.06 -2.00 11.51
N ARG A 101 7.67 -2.32 12.66
CA ARG A 101 8.83 -1.58 13.20
C ARG A 101 9.98 -1.51 12.20
N PHE A 102 10.28 -2.63 11.53
CA PHE A 102 11.34 -2.68 10.51
C PHE A 102 11.04 -1.76 9.30
N ARG A 103 9.79 -1.68 8.87
CA ARG A 103 9.39 -0.76 7.80
C ARG A 103 9.62 0.70 8.19
N PHE A 104 9.28 1.09 9.40
CA PHE A 104 9.54 2.43 9.91
C PHE A 104 11.04 2.70 10.06
N PHE A 105 11.80 1.75 10.62
CA PHE A 105 13.25 1.84 10.72
C PHE A 105 13.90 2.07 9.37
N LYS A 106 13.55 1.26 8.37
CA LYS A 106 14.02 1.43 6.99
C LYS A 106 13.66 2.82 6.43
N CYS A 107 12.44 3.29 6.67
CA CYS A 107 11.99 4.60 6.23
C CYS A 107 12.84 5.71 6.88
N PHE A 108 13.02 5.69 8.19
CA PHE A 108 13.81 6.69 8.91
C PHE A 108 15.27 6.68 8.46
N PHE A 109 15.85 5.50 8.26
CA PHE A 109 17.20 5.39 7.71
C PHE A 109 17.32 6.04 6.33
N GLN A 110 16.37 5.76 5.44
CA GLN A 110 16.38 6.30 4.07
C GLN A 110 16.18 7.81 4.01
N HIS A 111 15.51 8.41 5.00
CA HIS A 111 15.32 9.85 5.11
C HIS A 111 16.40 10.54 5.96
N GLY A 112 17.43 9.82 6.40
CA GLY A 112 18.48 10.39 7.24
C GLY A 112 18.01 10.84 8.63
N MET A 113 16.94 10.24 9.14
CA MET A 113 16.31 10.63 10.41
C MET A 113 16.86 9.86 11.62
N LEU A 114 17.76 8.92 11.38
CA LEU A 114 18.42 8.18 12.44
C LEU A 114 19.68 8.94 12.85
N ASP A 115 19.65 9.64 13.99
CA ASP A 115 20.75 10.43 14.53
C ASP A 115 21.41 9.77 15.76
N GLY A 116 22.73 9.77 15.82
CA GLY A 116 23.54 9.55 17.01
C GLY A 116 23.50 8.13 17.59
N ALA A 117 23.55 8.01 18.91
CA ALA A 117 23.73 6.74 19.63
C ALA A 117 22.52 5.78 19.58
N ASN A 118 21.33 6.25 19.16
CA ASN A 118 20.10 5.46 19.12
C ASN A 118 19.72 5.01 17.70
N ASN A 119 20.69 4.80 16.83
CA ASN A 119 20.47 4.47 15.43
C ASN A 119 20.26 2.98 15.16
N ARG A 120 20.07 2.17 16.19
CA ARG A 120 19.90 0.73 16.05
C ARG A 120 18.43 0.36 16.09
N PHE A 121 18.08 -0.64 15.26
CA PHE A 121 16.75 -1.23 15.27
C PHE A 121 16.33 -1.76 16.65
N ASP A 122 17.29 -2.31 17.39
CA ASP A 122 17.09 -2.87 18.72
C ASP A 122 16.53 -1.82 19.69
N ASP A 123 17.00 -0.58 19.59
CA ASP A 123 16.66 0.52 20.51
C ASP A 123 15.45 1.34 20.05
N MET A 124 15.04 1.14 18.77
CA MET A 124 13.90 1.88 18.19
C MET A 124 12.59 1.48 18.85
N GLN A 125 11.90 2.45 19.41
CA GLN A 125 10.56 2.30 19.96
C GLN A 125 9.54 3.03 19.07
N LEU A 126 8.43 2.37 18.75
CA LEU A 126 7.28 3.01 18.13
C LEU A 126 6.17 3.17 19.17
N PRO A 127 5.41 4.27 19.12
CA PRO A 127 4.26 4.42 19.99
C PRO A 127 3.26 3.26 19.82
N PRO A 128 2.66 2.72 20.89
CA PRO A 128 1.74 1.57 20.83
C PRO A 128 0.59 1.75 19.82
N HIS A 129 0.06 2.97 19.69
CA HIS A 129 -1.02 3.28 18.76
C HIS A 129 -0.65 3.02 17.29
N VAL A 130 0.65 3.04 16.92
CA VAL A 130 1.10 2.71 15.56
C VAL A 130 0.76 1.26 15.23
N PHE A 131 0.97 0.34 16.17
CA PHE A 131 0.65 -1.08 15.98
C PHE A 131 -0.87 -1.33 15.96
N ASP A 132 -1.62 -0.64 16.83
CA ASP A 132 -3.09 -0.73 16.85
C ASP A 132 -3.69 -0.25 15.52
N LEU A 133 -3.25 0.89 15.03
CA LEU A 133 -3.68 1.44 13.75
C LEU A 133 -3.28 0.55 12.57
N SER A 134 -2.07 -0.03 12.61
CA SER A 134 -1.61 -0.97 11.60
C SER A 134 -2.50 -2.21 11.53
N ARG A 135 -2.87 -2.78 12.68
CA ARG A 135 -3.80 -3.93 12.75
C ARG A 135 -5.20 -3.57 12.24
N ARG A 136 -5.72 -2.40 12.62
CA ARG A 136 -7.03 -1.90 12.16
C ARG A 136 -7.03 -1.67 10.65
N LEU A 137 -5.98 -1.05 10.10
CA LEU A 137 -5.85 -0.84 8.65
C LEU A 137 -5.76 -2.17 7.91
N ARG A 138 -4.98 -3.12 8.40
CA ARG A 138 -4.93 -4.49 7.85
C ARG A 138 -6.32 -5.11 7.78
N GLN A 139 -7.08 -5.01 8.86
CA GLN A 139 -8.43 -5.55 8.94
C GLN A 139 -9.36 -4.85 7.94
N ALA A 140 -9.36 -3.52 7.89
CA ALA A 140 -10.20 -2.76 6.96
C ALA A 140 -9.93 -3.12 5.49
N VAL A 141 -8.64 -3.24 5.08
CA VAL A 141 -8.29 -3.66 3.70
C VAL A 141 -8.78 -5.08 3.41
N ARG A 142 -8.73 -5.99 4.37
CA ARG A 142 -9.18 -7.40 4.21
C ARG A 142 -10.70 -7.55 4.13
N GLN A 143 -11.48 -6.53 4.51
CA GLN A 143 -12.94 -6.52 4.38
C GLN A 143 -13.42 -6.22 2.96
N ILE A 144 -12.56 -5.80 2.04
CA ILE A 144 -12.90 -5.60 0.62
C ILE A 144 -13.34 -6.93 0.01
N ASP A 145 -14.46 -6.94 -0.73
CA ASP A 145 -15.10 -8.17 -1.20
C ASP A 145 -14.17 -9.07 -1.99
N THR A 146 -13.41 -8.47 -2.91
CA THR A 146 -12.48 -9.25 -3.74
C THR A 146 -11.11 -8.57 -3.82
N THR A 147 -10.06 -9.30 -3.48
CA THR A 147 -8.68 -8.84 -3.54
C THR A 147 -7.88 -9.65 -4.56
N TYR A 148 -7.09 -8.96 -5.39
CA TYR A 148 -6.14 -9.56 -6.33
C TYR A 148 -4.73 -9.11 -5.99
N TYR A 149 -3.84 -10.05 -5.75
CA TYR A 149 -2.41 -9.82 -5.60
C TYR A 149 -1.66 -10.46 -6.76
N VAL A 150 -0.87 -9.67 -7.46
CA VAL A 150 0.14 -10.14 -8.41
C VAL A 150 1.49 -9.85 -7.76
N LEU A 151 2.12 -10.86 -7.20
CA LEU A 151 3.39 -10.73 -6.51
C LEU A 151 4.54 -11.10 -7.45
N ASP A 152 5.58 -10.31 -7.37
CA ASP A 152 6.88 -10.63 -7.94
C ASP A 152 7.49 -11.84 -7.19
N HIS A 153 8.15 -12.72 -7.90
CA HIS A 153 8.80 -13.90 -7.33
C HIS A 153 9.93 -13.56 -6.35
N SER A 154 10.44 -12.32 -6.36
CA SER A 154 11.49 -11.84 -5.45
C SER A 154 10.96 -10.95 -4.31
N CYS A 155 9.64 -10.90 -4.08
CA CYS A 155 9.04 -9.98 -3.11
C CYS A 155 9.55 -10.14 -1.67
N PHE A 156 9.88 -11.37 -1.22
CA PHE A 156 10.51 -11.61 0.08
C PHE A 156 12.01 -11.31 0.07
N LYS A 157 12.69 -11.48 -1.07
CA LYS A 157 14.11 -11.19 -1.20
C LYS A 157 14.47 -9.74 -0.88
N HIS A 158 13.58 -8.80 -1.22
CA HIS A 158 13.78 -7.38 -0.86
C HIS A 158 13.82 -7.15 0.65
N TRP A 159 13.02 -7.88 1.42
CA TRP A 159 13.03 -7.81 2.88
C TRP A 159 14.29 -8.45 3.45
N VAL A 160 14.62 -9.65 3.00
CA VAL A 160 15.82 -10.38 3.42
C VAL A 160 17.09 -9.58 3.13
N ASN A 161 17.23 -9.03 1.93
CA ASN A 161 18.37 -8.20 1.56
C ASN A 161 18.46 -6.92 2.43
N ALA A 162 17.34 -6.28 2.72
CA ALA A 162 17.35 -5.10 3.60
C ALA A 162 17.79 -5.48 5.03
N ILE A 163 17.29 -6.58 5.60
CA ILE A 163 17.67 -7.06 6.92
C ILE A 163 19.16 -7.40 6.96
N ARG A 164 19.67 -8.14 5.95
CA ARG A 164 21.10 -8.46 5.84
C ARG A 164 21.98 -7.23 5.72
N SER A 165 21.56 -6.23 4.96
CA SER A 165 22.30 -4.97 4.82
C SER A 165 22.39 -4.23 6.16
N PHE A 166 21.29 -4.13 6.90
CA PHE A 166 21.32 -3.50 8.23
C PHE A 166 22.09 -4.32 9.26
N ARG A 167 22.06 -5.66 9.18
CA ARG A 167 22.91 -6.54 9.98
C ARG A 167 24.41 -6.29 9.68
N ALA A 168 24.80 -6.25 8.42
CA ALA A 168 26.17 -5.96 8.01
C ALA A 168 26.66 -4.58 8.48
N MET A 169 25.79 -3.60 8.52
CA MET A 169 26.04 -2.27 9.11
C MET A 169 26.02 -2.26 10.65
N ARG A 170 25.77 -3.40 11.31
CA ARG A 170 25.63 -3.55 12.76
C ARG A 170 24.49 -2.70 13.37
N LEU A 171 23.48 -2.39 12.57
CA LEU A 171 22.30 -1.63 12.99
C LEU A 171 21.18 -2.53 13.53
N ILE A 172 21.27 -3.85 13.34
CA ILE A 172 20.33 -4.85 13.87
C ILE A 172 21.16 -5.97 14.51
N SER A 173 20.78 -6.42 15.70
CA SER A 173 21.39 -7.57 16.38
C SER A 173 20.89 -8.90 15.80
N GLU A 174 21.68 -9.96 16.05
CA GLU A 174 21.32 -11.34 15.67
C GLU A 174 19.99 -11.79 16.32
N GLY A 175 19.71 -11.31 17.53
CA GLY A 175 18.44 -11.55 18.21
C GLY A 175 17.26 -10.99 17.42
N CYS A 176 17.34 -9.73 17.02
CA CYS A 176 16.31 -9.08 16.23
C CYS A 176 16.19 -9.66 14.80
N VAL A 177 17.30 -10.10 14.21
CA VAL A 177 17.26 -10.79 12.90
C VAL A 177 16.45 -12.08 13.00
N ARG A 178 16.67 -12.91 14.04
CA ARG A 178 15.88 -14.13 14.27
C ARG A 178 14.40 -13.83 14.45
N GLU A 179 14.06 -12.81 15.24
CA GLU A 179 12.67 -12.41 15.46
C GLU A 179 11.98 -11.91 14.17
N LEU A 180 12.68 -11.14 13.34
CA LEU A 180 12.18 -10.70 12.03
C LEU A 180 11.98 -11.90 11.07
N ARG A 181 12.92 -12.84 11.07
CA ARG A 181 12.81 -14.08 10.31
C ARG A 181 11.59 -14.90 10.72
N GLU A 182 11.36 -15.07 12.02
CA GLU A 182 10.19 -15.79 12.55
C GLU A 182 8.86 -15.13 12.10
N GLU A 183 8.79 -13.81 12.10
CA GLU A 183 7.60 -13.11 11.61
C GLU A 183 7.41 -13.25 10.10
N LEU A 184 8.51 -13.23 9.32
CA LEU A 184 8.46 -13.49 7.87
C LEU A 184 7.97 -14.90 7.56
N LEU A 185 8.42 -15.91 8.32
CA LEU A 185 7.95 -17.30 8.16
C LEU A 185 6.47 -17.44 8.52
N ARG A 186 6.04 -16.86 9.64
CA ARG A 186 4.60 -16.87 10.01
C ARG A 186 3.73 -16.16 8.96
N MET A 187 4.22 -15.07 8.39
CA MET A 187 3.53 -14.38 7.30
C MET A 187 3.48 -15.25 6.02
N LEU A 188 4.54 -16.02 5.72
CA LEU A 188 4.54 -16.99 4.62
C LEU A 188 3.52 -18.10 4.85
N ASP A 189 3.42 -18.63 6.08
CA ASP A 189 2.44 -19.65 6.44
C ASP A 189 1.01 -19.12 6.24
N GLU A 190 0.72 -17.91 6.71
CA GLU A 190 -0.57 -17.27 6.49
C GLU A 190 -0.88 -17.05 4.99
N LEU A 191 0.12 -16.62 4.22
CA LEU A 191 -0.05 -16.41 2.77
C LEU A 191 -0.28 -17.72 2.02
N GLU A 192 0.36 -18.79 2.43
CA GLU A 192 0.15 -20.13 1.86
C GLU A 192 -1.26 -20.63 2.16
N GLU A 193 -1.77 -20.42 3.37
CA GLU A 193 -3.16 -20.76 3.73
C GLU A 193 -4.17 -19.94 2.92
N ILE A 194 -3.92 -18.62 2.73
CA ILE A 194 -4.72 -17.78 1.85
C ILE A 194 -4.67 -18.31 0.40
N ALA A 195 -3.52 -18.75 -0.07
CA ALA A 195 -3.40 -19.33 -1.42
C ALA A 195 -4.16 -20.67 -1.53
N LEU A 196 -4.17 -21.50 -0.51
CA LEU A 196 -4.90 -22.76 -0.48
C LEU A 196 -6.41 -22.52 -0.51
N THR A 197 -6.91 -21.64 0.34
CA THR A 197 -8.35 -21.42 0.53
C THR A 197 -8.93 -20.45 -0.50
N GLY A 198 -8.11 -19.54 -1.05
CA GLY A 198 -8.55 -18.42 -1.88
C GLY A 198 -9.34 -17.38 -1.10
N ARG A 199 -9.13 -17.31 0.22
CA ARG A 199 -9.88 -16.43 1.13
C ARG A 199 -9.00 -15.93 2.25
N PHE A 200 -9.32 -14.72 2.72
CA PHE A 200 -8.88 -14.26 4.04
C PHE A 200 -9.63 -15.02 5.15
N PRO A 201 -9.14 -15.00 6.41
CA PRO A 201 -9.78 -15.69 7.52
C PRO A 201 -11.24 -15.31 7.76
N ASP A 202 -11.64 -14.11 7.40
CA ASP A 202 -13.00 -13.57 7.47
C ASP A 202 -13.91 -14.00 6.29
N GLY A 203 -13.38 -14.77 5.35
CA GLY A 203 -14.10 -15.34 4.22
C GLY A 203 -14.07 -14.51 2.93
N ARG A 204 -13.52 -13.29 2.93
CA ARG A 204 -13.39 -12.44 1.73
C ARG A 204 -12.45 -13.08 0.70
N ARG A 205 -12.77 -12.90 -0.58
CA ARG A 205 -12.09 -13.60 -1.69
C ARG A 205 -10.70 -13.02 -1.96
N VAL A 206 -9.73 -13.91 -2.16
CA VAL A 206 -8.36 -13.52 -2.55
C VAL A 206 -7.90 -14.34 -3.74
N PHE A 207 -7.40 -13.65 -4.75
CA PHE A 207 -6.74 -14.25 -5.90
C PHE A 207 -5.27 -13.89 -5.87
N LEU A 208 -4.41 -14.87 -5.66
CA LEU A 208 -2.96 -14.71 -5.62
C LEU A 208 -2.36 -15.20 -6.93
N TYR A 209 -1.64 -14.31 -7.59
CA TYR A 209 -0.87 -14.59 -8.80
C TYR A 209 0.61 -14.38 -8.52
N ILE A 210 1.45 -15.19 -9.12
CA ILE A 210 2.89 -15.03 -9.09
C ILE A 210 3.36 -14.69 -10.49
N SER A 211 4.12 -13.60 -10.59
CA SER A 211 4.73 -13.15 -11.84
C SER A 211 6.08 -13.81 -12.03
N ASP A 212 6.29 -14.39 -13.20
CA ASP A 212 7.60 -14.89 -13.64
C ASP A 212 8.48 -13.76 -14.20
N VAL A 213 7.91 -12.56 -14.37
CA VAL A 213 8.60 -11.36 -14.84
C VAL A 213 8.79 -10.40 -13.67
N ASP A 214 9.97 -9.80 -13.57
CA ASP A 214 10.27 -8.78 -12.57
C ASP A 214 9.32 -7.58 -12.72
N LEU A 215 8.75 -7.14 -11.60
CA LEU A 215 7.88 -5.97 -11.56
C LEU A 215 8.69 -4.78 -10.98
N GLU A 216 8.98 -3.79 -11.83
CA GLU A 216 9.83 -2.64 -11.47
C GLU A 216 9.24 -1.73 -10.39
N GLY A 217 7.91 -1.78 -10.20
CA GLY A 217 7.22 -0.96 -9.21
C GLY A 217 6.02 -1.67 -8.62
N THR A 218 5.35 -1.01 -7.69
CA THR A 218 4.12 -1.52 -7.09
C THR A 218 2.97 -0.58 -7.38
N TYR A 219 1.99 -1.06 -8.12
CA TYR A 219 0.80 -0.33 -8.55
C TYR A 219 -0.44 -0.97 -7.95
N SER A 220 -1.42 -0.16 -7.62
CA SER A 220 -2.67 -0.65 -7.05
C SER A 220 -3.86 0.18 -7.48
N TYR A 221 -5.05 -0.42 -7.43
CA TYR A 221 -6.30 0.31 -7.55
C TYR A 221 -7.37 -0.24 -6.61
N PHE A 222 -8.27 0.63 -6.24
CA PHE A 222 -9.50 0.32 -5.54
C PHE A 222 -10.69 0.73 -6.40
N VAL A 223 -11.72 -0.07 -6.41
CA VAL A 223 -12.97 0.25 -7.08
C VAL A 223 -14.18 -0.22 -6.26
N SER A 224 -15.15 0.66 -6.14
CA SER A 224 -16.50 0.40 -5.65
C SER A 224 -17.47 1.27 -6.46
N GLN A 225 -18.76 1.18 -6.19
CA GLN A 225 -19.75 2.06 -6.83
C GLN A 225 -19.49 3.56 -6.56
N ALA A 226 -19.00 3.88 -5.35
CA ALA A 226 -18.76 5.25 -4.92
C ALA A 226 -17.34 5.76 -5.17
N VAL A 227 -16.35 4.88 -5.21
CA VAL A 227 -14.93 5.26 -5.18
C VAL A 227 -14.13 4.54 -6.26
N GLN A 228 -13.38 5.32 -7.04
CA GLN A 228 -12.32 4.82 -7.93
C GLN A 228 -11.03 5.55 -7.57
N SER A 229 -9.98 4.81 -7.26
CA SER A 229 -8.68 5.37 -6.93
C SER A 229 -7.58 4.40 -7.33
N SER A 230 -6.51 4.94 -7.87
CA SER A 230 -5.31 4.18 -8.20
C SER A 230 -4.08 4.85 -7.62
N GLY A 231 -2.97 4.11 -7.54
CA GLY A 231 -1.74 4.67 -7.02
C GLY A 231 -0.54 3.75 -7.20
N MET A 232 0.60 4.30 -6.81
CA MET A 232 1.88 3.59 -6.82
C MET A 232 2.62 3.79 -5.50
N ALA A 233 3.31 2.76 -5.04
CA ALA A 233 4.15 2.84 -3.84
C ALA A 233 5.41 3.65 -4.12
N VAL A 234 5.75 4.57 -3.22
CA VAL A 234 6.96 5.40 -3.27
C VAL A 234 7.55 5.55 -1.86
N PHE A 235 8.80 5.91 -1.76
CA PHE A 235 9.46 6.31 -0.51
C PHE A 235 9.19 5.37 0.69
N SER A 236 9.32 4.06 0.48
CA SER A 236 9.13 3.01 1.49
C SER A 236 7.70 2.87 2.03
N VAL A 237 7.23 3.80 2.86
CA VAL A 237 5.91 3.73 3.53
C VAL A 237 4.85 4.59 2.85
N ASN A 238 5.22 5.30 1.80
CA ASN A 238 4.37 6.30 1.16
C ASN A 238 3.73 5.77 -0.14
N SER A 239 2.71 6.45 -0.61
CA SER A 239 2.13 6.21 -1.93
C SER A 239 1.69 7.52 -2.59
N LEU A 240 1.78 7.54 -3.91
CA LEU A 240 1.15 8.54 -4.77
C LEU A 240 -0.19 8.02 -5.23
N ARG A 241 -1.27 8.78 -5.03
CA ARG A 241 -2.62 8.38 -5.39
C ARG A 241 -3.34 9.41 -6.21
N THR A 242 -4.16 8.93 -7.13
CA THR A 242 -5.03 9.77 -7.94
C THR A 242 -6.42 9.13 -8.08
N SER A 243 -7.43 10.00 -8.26
CA SER A 243 -8.78 9.61 -8.68
C SER A 243 -9.08 10.13 -10.10
N ASP A 244 -8.05 10.56 -10.83
CA ASP A 244 -8.18 10.93 -12.23
C ASP A 244 -8.64 9.71 -13.04
N PRO A 245 -9.74 9.82 -13.82
CA PRO A 245 -10.33 8.67 -14.52
C PRO A 245 -9.41 8.05 -15.57
N ASP A 246 -8.65 8.87 -16.30
CA ASP A 246 -7.78 8.39 -17.37
C ASP A 246 -6.57 7.67 -16.80
N MET A 247 -5.96 8.26 -15.75
CA MET A 247 -4.85 7.61 -15.06
C MET A 247 -5.29 6.35 -14.31
N PHE A 248 -6.48 6.37 -13.69
CA PHE A 248 -7.09 5.18 -13.11
C PHE A 248 -7.24 4.07 -14.15
N ALA A 249 -7.79 4.38 -15.33
CA ALA A 249 -7.96 3.42 -16.41
C ALA A 249 -6.61 2.84 -16.88
N ARG A 250 -5.58 3.68 -17.04
CA ARG A 250 -4.22 3.26 -17.42
C ARG A 250 -3.58 2.33 -16.38
N ILE A 251 -3.61 2.71 -15.10
CA ILE A 251 -3.05 1.86 -14.01
C ILE A 251 -3.83 0.55 -13.91
N LYS A 252 -5.16 0.60 -13.95
CA LYS A 252 -6.00 -0.61 -13.93
C LYS A 252 -5.68 -1.53 -15.10
N GLN A 253 -5.58 -0.99 -16.30
CA GLN A 253 -5.24 -1.78 -17.51
C GLN A 253 -3.86 -2.44 -17.36
N TRP A 254 -2.87 -1.73 -16.83
CA TRP A 254 -1.55 -2.28 -16.60
C TRP A 254 -1.58 -3.42 -15.57
N VAL A 255 -2.24 -3.23 -14.42
CA VAL A 255 -2.40 -4.27 -13.38
C VAL A 255 -3.12 -5.49 -13.94
N LEU A 256 -4.18 -5.30 -14.75
CA LEU A 256 -4.87 -6.39 -15.43
C LEU A 256 -3.98 -7.11 -16.45
N ALA A 257 -3.09 -6.40 -17.13
CA ALA A 257 -2.11 -7.02 -18.03
C ALA A 257 -1.12 -7.89 -17.26
N MET A 258 -0.57 -7.40 -16.14
CA MET A 258 0.31 -8.19 -15.28
C MET A 258 -0.40 -9.43 -14.74
N ARG A 259 -1.64 -9.30 -14.31
CA ARG A 259 -2.44 -10.44 -13.86
C ARG A 259 -2.60 -11.52 -14.94
N ARG A 260 -2.82 -11.12 -16.21
CA ARG A 260 -2.91 -12.08 -17.35
C ARG A 260 -1.59 -12.78 -17.67
N LEU A 261 -0.45 -12.12 -17.40
CA LEU A 261 0.89 -12.64 -17.66
C LEU A 261 1.44 -13.48 -16.48
N SER A 262 0.68 -13.58 -15.40
CA SER A 262 1.09 -14.24 -14.17
C SER A 262 0.31 -15.52 -13.91
N THR A 263 0.90 -16.42 -13.15
CA THR A 263 0.29 -17.70 -12.81
C THR A 263 -0.60 -17.57 -11.57
N LEU A 264 -1.89 -17.92 -11.70
CA LEU A 264 -2.80 -18.02 -10.55
C LEU A 264 -2.41 -19.21 -9.68
N VAL A 265 -2.09 -18.95 -8.41
CA VAL A 265 -1.68 -19.98 -7.44
C VAL A 265 -2.70 -20.17 -6.31
N SER A 266 -3.73 -19.33 -6.21
CA SER A 266 -4.81 -19.53 -5.26
C SER A 266 -5.85 -20.51 -5.82
N ARG A 267 -6.16 -21.60 -5.05
CA ARG A 267 -7.09 -22.67 -5.39
C ARG A 267 -6.76 -23.45 -6.69
N SER A 268 -5.69 -23.08 -7.37
CA SER A 268 -5.19 -23.70 -8.60
C SER A 268 -3.67 -23.61 -8.65
N GLY A 269 -3.03 -24.12 -9.70
CA GLY A 269 -1.59 -24.00 -9.87
C GLY A 269 -0.78 -24.62 -8.73
N GLU A 270 -1.13 -25.84 -8.29
CA GLU A 270 -0.55 -26.47 -7.10
C GLU A 270 0.98 -26.59 -7.17
N LEU A 271 1.52 -27.03 -8.30
CA LEU A 271 2.96 -27.18 -8.45
C LEU A 271 3.68 -25.81 -8.38
N GLN A 272 3.13 -24.77 -9.02
CA GLN A 272 3.69 -23.43 -8.98
C GLN A 272 3.58 -22.84 -7.57
N ARG A 273 2.47 -23.07 -6.88
CA ARG A 273 2.29 -22.67 -5.47
C ARG A 273 3.34 -23.31 -4.57
N LEU A 274 3.48 -24.64 -4.62
CA LEU A 274 4.46 -25.37 -3.82
C LEU A 274 5.90 -24.88 -4.10
N ARG A 275 6.23 -24.68 -5.39
CA ARG A 275 7.53 -24.16 -5.80
C ARG A 275 7.77 -22.76 -5.23
N PHE A 276 6.84 -21.83 -5.41
CA PHE A 276 6.96 -20.46 -4.91
C PHE A 276 7.18 -20.45 -3.39
N PHE A 277 6.31 -21.09 -2.60
CA PHE A 277 6.45 -21.07 -1.14
C PHE A 277 7.73 -21.75 -0.66
N LYS A 278 8.16 -22.83 -1.31
CA LYS A 278 9.46 -23.46 -1.03
C LYS A 278 10.62 -22.50 -1.28
N GLU A 279 10.63 -21.80 -2.40
CA GLU A 279 11.65 -20.81 -2.77
C GLU A 279 11.67 -19.64 -1.79
N GLN A 280 10.48 -19.08 -1.44
CA GLN A 280 10.43 -17.98 -0.48
C GLN A 280 10.89 -18.39 0.93
N ARG A 281 10.58 -19.62 1.39
CA ARG A 281 11.10 -20.12 2.67
C ARG A 281 12.63 -20.26 2.62
N ALA A 282 13.19 -20.73 1.51
CA ALA A 282 14.62 -20.81 1.33
C ALA A 282 15.28 -19.42 1.39
N VAL A 283 14.68 -18.42 0.71
CA VAL A 283 15.15 -17.03 0.76
C VAL A 283 15.12 -16.48 2.19
N VAL A 284 14.04 -16.71 2.94
CA VAL A 284 13.93 -16.24 4.34
C VAL A 284 14.96 -16.96 5.23
N SER A 285 15.25 -18.23 4.95
CA SER A 285 16.27 -19.00 5.69
C SER A 285 17.70 -18.52 5.47
N GLU A 286 17.96 -17.71 4.43
CA GLU A 286 19.27 -17.04 4.28
C GLU A 286 19.63 -16.10 5.45
N LEU A 287 18.63 -15.71 6.26
CA LEU A 287 18.86 -14.92 7.48
C LEU A 287 19.52 -15.73 8.60
N ASP A 288 19.52 -17.07 8.54
CA ASP A 288 20.23 -17.95 9.46
C ASP A 288 21.72 -18.10 9.10
N ALA A 289 22.08 -17.83 7.84
CA ALA A 289 23.46 -17.92 7.39
C ALA A 289 24.27 -16.70 7.87
N GLU A 290 25.45 -16.96 8.45
CA GLU A 290 26.38 -15.95 8.92
C GLU A 290 26.89 -15.02 7.80
#